data_ecc233c2972496477fbf007b8de8fa2b
#
_entry.id   ecc233c2972496477fbf007b8de8fa2b
#
_cell.length_a   1.000
_cell.length_b   1.000
_cell.length_c   1.000
_cell.angle_alpha   90.00
_cell.angle_beta   90.00
_cell.angle_gamma   90.00
#
_symmetry.space_group_name_H-M   'P 1'
#
loop_
_entity.id
_entity.type
_entity.pdbx_description
1 polymer ?
#
loop_
_entity_poly.entity_id
_entity_poly.type
_entity_poly.pdbx_seq_one_letter_code
_entity_poly.pdbx_strand_id
1 'polypeptide(L)'
;MEKKWWHDKVAYQIYPKSFYDSNGDGIGDLQGIISKLDYLKDLGVDILWISPIYPSPFADQGYDISDYYNIDPAFGTLEDMDELIREAHKRQMYILMDLVVNHCSDEHEWFEKACADPYGEYGNFFYIEDRKEGELPCNWRSYFGGPVWEPLPGHPDKQYMHVFHRKQPDLNWENPAVREEVYKNINWWLDKGLGGFRIDAIINIKKALPYKDYPSDRADGLSDISLMLADAQGIGEFLGEMQARTFGPHDAFSVGEVFNIKDGELPDFVGDKGYFSSIFDFATTSFGKDDRGWYASKRPTPDDYKICYFESQKKMGDTGFYSNIIENHDEPRGVSYYIPEGEVCDASKKLLAAMYFLMRGLPFIYQGQEIGMENLGVVPIDKVDDISALDQYQVSLDAGLSPEEALKVISVYSRDNARTPVQWNSKKNAGFTKGTPWLMVNPNYTSINVEAQEKNPDSVLSFYKELIALRKNPDYKETLVYGTVIPYLEGQHNLMAYHRKGEKDLLVIGNFQIGRASCRERV
;
A
#
# COMPACT_ATOMS: atom_id res chain seq x y z
N MET A 1 -21.98 3.01 -15.99
CA MET A 1 -21.41 3.25 -14.65
C MET A 1 -22.01 4.51 -14.06
N GLU A 2 -22.55 4.42 -12.85
CA GLU A 2 -23.07 5.56 -12.11
C GLU A 2 -21.91 6.43 -11.57
N LYS A 3 -22.03 7.78 -11.68
CA LYS A 3 -21.00 8.68 -11.18
C LYS A 3 -20.99 8.68 -9.66
N LYS A 4 -19.85 8.41 -9.05
CA LYS A 4 -19.62 8.44 -7.60
C LYS A 4 -18.81 9.67 -7.20
N TRP A 5 -18.95 10.11 -5.95
CA TRP A 5 -18.30 11.31 -5.42
C TRP A 5 -16.78 11.29 -5.48
N TRP A 6 -16.18 10.10 -5.46
CA TRP A 6 -14.73 9.89 -5.44
C TRP A 6 -14.09 9.78 -6.82
N HIS A 7 -14.83 9.59 -7.91
CA HIS A 7 -14.27 9.32 -9.25
C HIS A 7 -13.30 10.41 -9.75
N ASP A 8 -13.57 11.68 -9.43
CA ASP A 8 -12.77 12.82 -9.88
C ASP A 8 -11.69 13.24 -8.87
N LYS A 9 -11.57 12.53 -7.78
CA LYS A 9 -10.65 12.86 -6.69
C LYS A 9 -9.22 12.43 -7.00
N VAL A 10 -8.30 12.93 -6.18
CA VAL A 10 -6.91 12.53 -6.09
C VAL A 10 -6.62 12.17 -4.65
N ALA A 11 -6.05 10.99 -4.44
CA ALA A 11 -5.70 10.51 -3.11
C ALA A 11 -4.21 10.72 -2.80
N TYR A 12 -3.91 10.88 -1.53
CA TYR A 12 -2.56 11.00 -1.00
C TYR A 12 -2.40 10.07 0.19
N GLN A 13 -1.39 9.20 0.16
CA GLN A 13 -1.08 8.32 1.27
C GLN A 13 -0.10 8.98 2.23
N ILE A 14 -0.44 8.96 3.52
CA ILE A 14 0.40 9.37 4.63
C ILE A 14 0.84 8.13 5.41
N TYR A 15 2.14 7.94 5.57
CA TYR A 15 2.73 7.03 6.52
C TYR A 15 3.09 7.84 7.78
N PRO A 16 2.23 7.83 8.83
CA PRO A 16 2.27 8.83 9.91
C PRO A 16 3.61 8.95 10.58
N LYS A 17 4.22 7.80 10.88
CA LYS A 17 5.52 7.68 11.59
C LYS A 17 6.64 8.51 10.96
N SER A 18 6.55 8.79 9.64
CA SER A 18 7.56 9.50 8.85
C SER A 18 7.07 10.77 8.18
N PHE A 19 5.85 11.24 8.46
CA PHE A 19 5.29 12.40 7.78
C PHE A 19 5.79 13.73 8.38
N TYR A 20 5.44 14.00 9.64
CA TYR A 20 5.89 15.19 10.37
C TYR A 20 5.73 14.99 11.87
N ASP A 21 6.80 15.21 12.61
CA ASP A 21 6.85 15.13 14.07
C ASP A 21 6.62 16.53 14.67
N SER A 22 5.51 16.68 15.38
CA SER A 22 5.12 17.96 16.00
C SER A 22 5.71 18.15 17.40
N ASN A 23 5.93 17.05 18.13
CA ASN A 23 6.33 17.06 19.55
C ASN A 23 7.85 16.92 19.76
N GLY A 24 8.60 16.43 18.76
CA GLY A 24 10.06 16.34 18.78
C GLY A 24 10.60 15.03 19.36
N ASP A 25 9.80 13.97 19.42
CA ASP A 25 10.22 12.65 19.90
C ASP A 25 10.88 11.77 18.83
N GLY A 26 10.79 12.17 17.57
CA GLY A 26 11.38 11.48 16.43
C GLY A 26 10.39 10.67 15.63
N ILE A 27 9.12 10.64 16.02
CA ILE A 27 8.02 9.91 15.38
C ILE A 27 6.99 10.95 14.89
N GLY A 28 6.52 10.81 13.65
CA GLY A 28 5.44 11.65 13.13
C GLY A 28 4.11 11.35 13.80
N ASP A 29 3.26 12.37 13.93
CA ASP A 29 2.04 12.31 14.73
C ASP A 29 0.84 12.99 14.06
N LEU A 30 -0.36 12.83 14.63
CA LEU A 30 -1.62 13.39 14.11
C LEU A 30 -1.60 14.92 14.09
N GLN A 31 -1.03 15.57 15.11
CA GLN A 31 -0.87 17.03 15.14
C GLN A 31 0.09 17.51 14.04
N GLY A 32 1.11 16.71 13.73
CA GLY A 32 1.99 16.91 12.59
C GLY A 32 1.22 16.86 11.27
N ILE A 33 0.34 15.88 11.08
CA ILE A 33 -0.52 15.79 9.90
C ILE A 33 -1.44 17.01 9.80
N ILE A 34 -2.12 17.38 10.90
CA ILE A 34 -3.01 18.56 10.97
C ILE A 34 -2.24 19.82 10.54
N SER A 35 -1.01 20.00 11.00
CA SER A 35 -0.17 21.16 10.67
C SER A 35 0.17 21.26 9.17
N LYS A 36 0.03 20.17 8.41
CA LYS A 36 0.36 20.08 6.97
C LYS A 36 -0.89 20.00 6.08
N LEU A 37 -2.11 20.09 6.62
CA LEU A 37 -3.32 20.02 5.81
C LEU A 37 -3.42 21.15 4.77
N ASP A 38 -2.90 22.34 5.06
CA ASP A 38 -2.89 23.44 4.10
C ASP A 38 -1.92 23.17 2.93
N TYR A 39 -0.77 22.56 3.19
CA TYR A 39 0.15 22.08 2.15
C TYR A 39 -0.53 21.04 1.24
N LEU A 40 -1.21 20.05 1.83
CA LEU A 40 -1.92 19.01 1.09
C LEU A 40 -3.08 19.59 0.27
N LYS A 41 -3.79 20.57 0.83
CA LYS A 41 -4.85 21.30 0.11
C LYS A 41 -4.29 22.12 -1.06
N ASP A 42 -3.15 22.77 -0.88
CA ASP A 42 -2.47 23.54 -1.93
C ASP A 42 -1.87 22.64 -3.02
N LEU A 43 -1.42 21.43 -2.66
CA LEU A 43 -1.07 20.38 -3.63
C LEU A 43 -2.28 20.00 -4.49
N GLY A 44 -3.47 20.07 -3.93
CA GLY A 44 -4.74 19.83 -4.61
C GLY A 44 -5.36 18.46 -4.38
N VAL A 45 -4.87 17.67 -3.43
CA VAL A 45 -5.41 16.35 -3.10
C VAL A 45 -6.74 16.45 -2.33
N ASP A 46 -7.54 15.41 -2.40
CA ASP A 46 -8.91 15.39 -1.87
C ASP A 46 -9.12 14.29 -0.83
N ILE A 47 -8.36 13.20 -0.92
CA ILE A 47 -8.49 12.03 -0.05
C ILE A 47 -7.12 11.79 0.60
N LEU A 48 -7.11 11.64 1.92
CA LEU A 48 -5.91 11.33 2.69
C LEU A 48 -6.06 9.92 3.26
N TRP A 49 -5.29 8.96 2.74
CA TRP A 49 -5.18 7.63 3.32
C TRP A 49 -4.07 7.64 4.35
N ILE A 50 -4.40 7.31 5.60
CA ILE A 50 -3.50 7.25 6.74
C ILE A 50 -3.22 5.78 7.04
N SER A 51 -1.95 5.35 6.93
CA SER A 51 -1.50 4.02 7.34
C SER A 51 -1.75 3.83 8.84
N PRO A 52 -1.74 2.58 9.38
CA PRO A 52 -2.27 2.28 10.70
C PRO A 52 -1.74 3.18 11.82
N ILE A 53 -2.66 3.68 12.65
CA ILE A 53 -2.40 4.53 13.81
C ILE A 53 -3.05 3.98 15.09
N TYR A 54 -3.58 2.76 15.02
CA TYR A 54 -4.14 2.06 16.17
C TYR A 54 -3.07 1.64 17.17
N PRO A 55 -3.41 1.39 18.44
CA PRO A 55 -2.50 0.76 19.39
C PRO A 55 -1.90 -0.53 18.83
N SER A 56 -0.57 -0.63 18.90
CA SER A 56 0.19 -1.72 18.31
C SER A 56 1.52 -1.90 19.05
N PRO A 57 2.00 -3.13 19.27
CA PRO A 57 3.37 -3.39 19.70
C PRO A 57 4.42 -3.18 18.58
N PHE A 58 3.99 -2.78 17.38
CA PHE A 58 4.84 -2.47 16.22
C PHE A 58 5.73 -3.63 15.74
N ALA A 59 5.27 -4.87 15.89
CA ALA A 59 5.98 -6.02 15.33
C ALA A 59 6.00 -5.99 13.79
N ASP A 60 4.98 -5.39 13.17
CA ASP A 60 4.91 -5.08 11.73
C ASP A 60 4.48 -3.62 11.53
N GLN A 61 5.16 -2.71 12.19
CA GLN A 61 5.05 -1.26 12.02
C GLN A 61 3.60 -0.71 12.06
N GLY A 62 2.73 -1.31 12.91
CA GLY A 62 1.36 -0.88 13.14
C GLY A 62 0.29 -1.77 12.51
N TYR A 63 0.68 -2.74 11.66
CA TYR A 63 -0.24 -3.73 11.10
C TYR A 63 -0.58 -4.89 12.06
N ASP A 64 -0.01 -4.90 13.25
CA ASP A 64 -0.31 -5.79 14.38
C ASP A 64 -1.15 -5.02 15.42
N ILE A 65 -2.47 -4.89 15.16
CA ILE A 65 -3.38 -4.03 15.92
C ILE A 65 -3.82 -4.71 17.21
N SER A 66 -3.59 -4.03 18.35
CA SER A 66 -4.01 -4.52 19.68
C SER A 66 -5.34 -3.92 20.19
N ASP A 67 -5.80 -2.80 19.60
CA ASP A 67 -7.08 -2.17 19.91
C ASP A 67 -7.62 -1.40 18.68
N TYR A 68 -8.76 -1.82 18.15
CA TYR A 68 -9.36 -1.21 16.95
C TYR A 68 -10.13 0.09 17.23
N TYR A 69 -10.36 0.47 18.49
CA TYR A 69 -11.20 1.61 18.87
C TYR A 69 -10.40 2.80 19.41
N ASN A 70 -9.07 2.71 19.39
CA ASN A 70 -8.20 3.72 19.95
C ASN A 70 -7.10 4.17 18.97
N ILE A 71 -6.38 5.21 19.36
CA ILE A 71 -5.19 5.70 18.67
C ILE A 71 -3.97 5.38 19.54
N ASP A 72 -2.89 4.91 18.91
CA ASP A 72 -1.64 4.65 19.62
C ASP A 72 -1.07 5.95 20.20
N PRO A 73 -0.65 5.96 21.47
CA PRO A 73 -0.07 7.15 22.11
C PRO A 73 1.12 7.78 21.36
N ALA A 74 1.84 6.98 20.55
CA ALA A 74 2.93 7.50 19.72
C ALA A 74 2.42 8.46 18.62
N PHE A 75 1.16 8.31 18.19
CA PHE A 75 0.56 9.14 17.15
C PHE A 75 -0.38 10.22 17.70
N GLY A 76 -0.84 10.10 18.94
CA GLY A 76 -1.78 11.04 19.55
C GLY A 76 -2.93 10.38 20.29
N THR A 77 -4.09 11.04 20.26
CA THR A 77 -5.31 10.60 20.96
C THR A 77 -6.50 10.50 20.01
N LEU A 78 -7.63 9.95 20.52
CA LEU A 78 -8.91 9.98 19.78
C LEU A 78 -9.38 11.43 19.50
N GLU A 79 -9.13 12.35 20.42
CA GLU A 79 -9.46 13.76 20.27
C GLU A 79 -8.64 14.39 19.12
N ASP A 80 -7.36 14.03 18.99
CA ASP A 80 -6.52 14.46 17.87
C ASP A 80 -7.04 13.91 16.53
N MET A 81 -7.52 12.65 16.52
CA MET A 81 -8.14 12.07 15.32
C MET A 81 -9.45 12.75 14.96
N ASP A 82 -10.31 13.03 15.95
CA ASP A 82 -11.55 13.80 15.74
C ASP A 82 -11.24 15.22 15.24
N GLU A 83 -10.15 15.83 15.71
CA GLU A 83 -9.66 17.11 15.20
C GLU A 83 -9.21 17.00 13.74
N LEU A 84 -8.43 15.98 13.40
CA LEU A 84 -7.94 15.74 12.04
C LEU A 84 -9.11 15.58 11.05
N ILE A 85 -10.11 14.76 11.39
CA ILE A 85 -11.31 14.58 10.57
C ILE A 85 -12.02 15.93 10.36
N ARG A 86 -12.24 16.68 11.42
CA ARG A 86 -12.89 18.00 11.36
C ARG A 86 -12.12 19.01 10.51
N GLU A 87 -10.80 19.08 10.68
CA GLU A 87 -9.93 20.02 9.95
C GLU A 87 -9.78 19.64 8.48
N ALA A 88 -9.77 18.34 8.16
CA ALA A 88 -9.81 17.85 6.78
C ALA A 88 -11.14 18.21 6.11
N HIS A 89 -12.29 17.99 6.78
CA HIS A 89 -13.60 18.35 6.26
C HIS A 89 -13.76 19.84 5.97
N LYS A 90 -13.24 20.73 6.83
CA LYS A 90 -13.21 22.18 6.56
C LYS A 90 -12.51 22.53 5.24
N ARG A 91 -11.55 21.72 4.84
CA ARG A 91 -10.79 21.85 3.59
C ARG A 91 -11.37 21.02 2.44
N GLN A 92 -12.53 20.41 2.64
CA GLN A 92 -13.16 19.49 1.67
C GLN A 92 -12.26 18.31 1.31
N MET A 93 -11.54 17.79 2.29
CA MET A 93 -10.76 16.58 2.20
C MET A 93 -11.39 15.46 3.03
N TYR A 94 -11.23 14.22 2.58
CA TYR A 94 -11.75 13.02 3.21
C TYR A 94 -10.61 12.21 3.81
N ILE A 95 -10.81 11.66 5.00
CA ILE A 95 -9.83 10.78 5.64
C ILE A 95 -10.22 9.33 5.38
N LEU A 96 -9.25 8.51 4.94
CA LEU A 96 -9.34 7.06 4.96
C LEU A 96 -8.38 6.53 6.02
N MET A 97 -8.82 5.58 6.82
CA MET A 97 -7.93 4.79 7.67
C MET A 97 -7.57 3.47 6.99
N ASP A 98 -6.55 2.83 7.50
CA ASP A 98 -6.20 1.47 7.11
C ASP A 98 -7.05 0.47 7.91
N LEU A 99 -7.64 -0.52 7.25
CA LEU A 99 -8.46 -1.57 7.86
C LEU A 99 -7.71 -2.89 7.77
N VAL A 100 -7.17 -3.35 8.89
CA VAL A 100 -6.43 -4.62 8.99
C VAL A 100 -7.31 -5.64 9.68
N VAL A 101 -7.87 -6.59 8.94
CA VAL A 101 -8.88 -7.52 9.44
C VAL A 101 -8.62 -8.98 9.07
N ASN A 102 -7.50 -9.28 8.40
CA ASN A 102 -7.05 -10.66 8.25
C ASN A 102 -6.56 -11.22 9.60
N HIS A 103 -5.92 -10.38 10.40
CA HIS A 103 -5.29 -10.74 11.67
C HIS A 103 -5.41 -9.58 12.66
N CYS A 104 -5.08 -9.83 13.92
CA CYS A 104 -4.83 -8.79 14.93
C CYS A 104 -3.48 -9.03 15.60
N SER A 105 -3.09 -8.20 16.57
CA SER A 105 -1.91 -8.45 17.40
C SER A 105 -2.09 -9.65 18.31
N ASP A 106 -0.99 -10.33 18.66
CA ASP A 106 -0.95 -11.31 19.76
C ASP A 106 -1.19 -10.67 21.15
N GLU A 107 -1.14 -9.32 21.23
CA GLU A 107 -1.50 -8.52 22.40
C GLU A 107 -2.94 -7.98 22.35
N HIS A 108 -3.75 -8.37 21.34
CA HIS A 108 -5.17 -8.02 21.31
C HIS A 108 -5.96 -8.84 22.32
N GLU A 109 -6.92 -8.20 23.00
CA GLU A 109 -7.72 -8.88 24.06
C GLU A 109 -8.39 -10.17 23.60
N TRP A 110 -8.76 -10.29 22.31
CA TRP A 110 -9.36 -11.50 21.76
C TRP A 110 -8.36 -12.67 21.77
N PHE A 111 -7.10 -12.43 21.40
CA PHE A 111 -6.09 -13.47 21.39
C PHE A 111 -5.63 -13.83 22.80
N GLU A 112 -5.52 -12.86 23.71
CA GLU A 112 -5.24 -13.13 25.12
C GLU A 112 -6.33 -14.03 25.75
N LYS A 113 -7.62 -13.75 25.45
CA LYS A 113 -8.74 -14.59 25.88
C LYS A 113 -8.72 -15.98 25.25
N ALA A 114 -8.35 -16.08 23.97
CA ALA A 114 -8.18 -17.37 23.28
C ALA A 114 -7.03 -18.18 23.88
N CYS A 115 -5.92 -17.56 24.26
CA CYS A 115 -4.82 -18.19 24.98
C CYS A 115 -5.22 -18.61 26.40
N ALA A 116 -6.11 -17.87 27.07
CA ALA A 116 -6.60 -18.25 28.41
C ALA A 116 -7.55 -19.45 28.36
N ASP A 117 -8.40 -19.54 27.34
CA ASP A 117 -9.34 -20.65 27.11
C ASP A 117 -9.51 -20.91 25.61
N PRO A 118 -8.69 -21.80 25.01
CA PRO A 118 -8.78 -22.11 23.59
C PRO A 118 -10.03 -22.89 23.18
N TYR A 119 -10.80 -23.39 24.14
CA TYR A 119 -12.08 -24.05 23.91
C TYR A 119 -13.29 -23.11 24.14
N GLY A 120 -13.05 -21.91 24.63
CA GLY A 120 -14.07 -20.89 24.88
C GLY A 120 -14.49 -20.15 23.63
N GLU A 121 -15.28 -19.10 23.80
CA GLU A 121 -15.82 -18.26 22.73
C GLU A 121 -14.71 -17.70 21.84
N TYR A 122 -13.66 -17.14 22.44
CA TYR A 122 -12.55 -16.48 21.70
C TYR A 122 -11.56 -17.46 21.08
N GLY A 123 -11.52 -18.74 21.52
CA GLY A 123 -10.76 -19.78 20.85
C GLY A 123 -11.18 -19.96 19.38
N ASN A 124 -12.47 -19.80 19.09
CA ASN A 124 -13.00 -19.86 17.72
C ASN A 124 -12.83 -18.56 16.90
N PHE A 125 -12.28 -17.49 17.51
CA PHE A 125 -11.96 -16.26 16.78
C PHE A 125 -10.71 -16.42 15.91
N PHE A 126 -9.91 -17.46 16.19
CA PHE A 126 -8.64 -17.74 15.52
C PHE A 126 -8.66 -19.17 14.95
N TYR A 127 -7.76 -19.44 14.03
CA TYR A 127 -7.51 -20.80 13.57
C TYR A 127 -6.56 -21.47 14.55
N ILE A 128 -7.13 -22.26 15.49
CA ILE A 128 -6.40 -23.01 16.53
C ILE A 128 -6.63 -24.49 16.31
N GLU A 129 -5.53 -25.26 16.20
CA GLU A 129 -5.55 -26.71 15.95
C GLU A 129 -4.75 -27.48 17.01
N ASP A 130 -5.03 -28.79 17.11
CA ASP A 130 -4.23 -29.69 17.93
C ASP A 130 -2.80 -29.78 17.38
N ARG A 131 -1.83 -29.68 18.29
CA ARG A 131 -0.42 -29.78 17.94
C ARG A 131 0.10 -31.20 18.24
N LYS A 132 0.69 -31.82 17.21
CA LYS A 132 1.46 -33.05 17.36
C LYS A 132 2.91 -32.73 17.04
N GLU A 133 3.83 -33.31 17.81
CA GLU A 133 5.26 -33.06 17.65
C GLU A 133 5.74 -33.47 16.24
N GLY A 134 6.35 -32.52 15.54
CA GLY A 134 6.87 -32.72 14.18
C GLY A 134 5.81 -32.71 13.07
N GLU A 135 4.54 -32.50 13.37
CA GLU A 135 3.46 -32.40 12.39
C GLU A 135 2.88 -30.98 12.35
N LEU A 136 2.64 -30.47 11.13
CA LEU A 136 1.89 -29.24 10.89
C LEU A 136 0.54 -29.60 10.24
N PRO A 137 -0.55 -28.84 10.48
CA PRO A 137 -1.83 -29.05 9.79
C PRO A 137 -1.74 -28.92 8.27
N CYS A 138 -0.81 -28.08 7.79
CA CYS A 138 -0.46 -27.92 6.39
C CYS A 138 0.95 -27.29 6.26
N ASN A 139 1.53 -27.40 5.07
CA ASN A 139 2.88 -26.93 4.80
C ASN A 139 2.94 -25.50 4.22
N TRP A 140 2.00 -24.64 4.53
CA TRP A 140 1.99 -23.27 3.99
C TRP A 140 3.09 -22.41 4.63
N ARG A 141 3.72 -21.55 3.80
CA ARG A 141 4.76 -20.60 4.25
C ARG A 141 4.13 -19.25 4.54
N SER A 142 4.51 -18.65 5.67
CA SER A 142 4.20 -17.26 6.02
C SER A 142 4.86 -16.28 5.03
N TYR A 143 4.25 -15.11 4.81
CA TYR A 143 4.83 -14.03 4.00
C TYR A 143 6.19 -13.55 4.52
N PHE A 144 6.45 -13.67 5.82
CA PHE A 144 7.72 -13.29 6.45
C PHE A 144 8.65 -14.48 6.73
N GLY A 145 8.41 -15.60 6.05
CA GLY A 145 9.22 -16.82 6.18
C GLY A 145 8.74 -17.75 7.29
N GLY A 146 9.19 -19.01 7.24
CA GLY A 146 8.76 -20.05 8.16
C GLY A 146 7.34 -20.57 7.92
N PRO A 147 6.88 -21.55 8.71
CA PRO A 147 5.52 -22.09 8.60
C PRO A 147 4.48 -21.09 9.12
N VAL A 148 3.23 -21.24 8.66
CA VAL A 148 2.09 -20.43 9.15
C VAL A 148 1.57 -20.89 10.52
N TRP A 149 2.19 -21.86 11.15
CA TRP A 149 1.75 -22.45 12.42
C TRP A 149 2.78 -22.27 13.52
N GLU A 150 2.34 -21.72 14.65
CA GLU A 150 3.14 -21.53 15.86
C GLU A 150 2.46 -22.17 17.08
N PRO A 151 3.23 -22.63 18.08
CA PRO A 151 2.65 -23.10 19.35
C PRO A 151 1.82 -22.03 20.02
N LEU A 152 0.61 -22.40 20.47
CA LEU A 152 -0.26 -21.48 21.21
C LEU A 152 0.34 -21.17 22.59
N PRO A 153 0.53 -19.91 22.98
CA PRO A 153 1.04 -19.55 24.30
C PRO A 153 0.24 -20.19 25.44
N GLY A 154 0.92 -20.85 26.36
CA GLY A 154 0.29 -21.55 27.52
C GLY A 154 -0.28 -22.92 27.20
N HIS A 155 -0.37 -23.35 25.95
CA HIS A 155 -0.97 -24.63 25.53
C HIS A 155 -0.02 -25.37 24.58
N PRO A 156 0.92 -26.20 25.09
CA PRO A 156 1.91 -26.89 24.26
C PRO A 156 1.32 -27.93 23.32
N ASP A 157 0.08 -28.36 23.55
CA ASP A 157 -0.73 -29.27 22.75
C ASP A 157 -1.56 -28.56 21.65
N LYS A 158 -1.46 -27.25 21.54
CA LYS A 158 -2.18 -26.42 20.55
C LYS A 158 -1.22 -25.58 19.71
N GLN A 159 -1.68 -25.20 18.54
CA GLN A 159 -1.01 -24.27 17.63
C GLN A 159 -2.02 -23.34 16.96
N TYR A 160 -1.59 -22.13 16.62
CA TYR A 160 -2.41 -21.14 15.93
C TYR A 160 -1.81 -20.76 14.58
N MET A 161 -2.66 -20.27 13.68
CA MET A 161 -2.26 -19.85 12.35
C MET A 161 -1.91 -18.36 12.29
N HIS A 162 -0.87 -18.03 11.51
CA HIS A 162 -0.53 -16.68 11.10
C HIS A 162 0.03 -16.69 9.66
N VAL A 163 -0.60 -16.03 8.72
CA VAL A 163 -0.04 -15.97 7.35
C VAL A 163 0.99 -14.83 7.20
N PHE A 164 1.03 -13.89 8.15
CA PHE A 164 2.03 -12.82 8.28
C PHE A 164 2.99 -13.11 9.43
N HIS A 165 3.34 -12.12 10.24
CA HIS A 165 4.24 -12.31 11.36
C HIS A 165 3.60 -13.18 12.46
N ARG A 166 4.43 -13.98 13.17
CA ARG A 166 3.94 -14.83 14.29
C ARG A 166 3.20 -14.05 15.39
N LYS A 167 3.42 -12.74 15.49
CA LYS A 167 2.67 -11.85 16.39
C LYS A 167 1.37 -11.31 15.78
N GLN A 168 0.96 -11.84 14.62
CA GLN A 168 -0.25 -11.45 13.90
C GLN A 168 -1.14 -12.68 13.69
N PRO A 169 -1.78 -13.23 14.77
CA PRO A 169 -2.67 -14.38 14.64
C PRO A 169 -3.85 -14.09 13.73
N ASP A 170 -4.14 -15.01 12.79
CA ASP A 170 -5.18 -14.86 11.79
C ASP A 170 -6.58 -15.01 12.37
N LEU A 171 -7.46 -14.06 12.08
CA LEU A 171 -8.87 -14.07 12.46
C LEU A 171 -9.66 -15.10 11.64
N ASN A 172 -10.47 -15.89 12.30
CA ASN A 172 -11.31 -16.92 11.69
C ASN A 172 -12.60 -16.31 11.09
N TRP A 173 -12.55 -15.87 9.84
CA TRP A 173 -13.69 -15.29 9.13
C TRP A 173 -14.84 -16.27 8.86
N GLU A 174 -14.63 -17.57 8.98
CA GLU A 174 -15.72 -18.56 8.97
C GLU A 174 -16.66 -18.38 10.17
N ASN A 175 -16.15 -17.81 11.27
CA ASN A 175 -16.95 -17.52 12.45
C ASN A 175 -17.74 -16.21 12.30
N PRO A 176 -19.10 -16.27 12.29
CA PRO A 176 -19.93 -15.05 12.17
C PRO A 176 -19.68 -14.02 13.30
N ALA A 177 -19.28 -14.45 14.49
CA ALA A 177 -19.01 -13.54 15.60
C ALA A 177 -17.79 -12.64 15.30
N VAL A 178 -16.76 -13.16 14.64
CA VAL A 178 -15.61 -12.38 14.17
C VAL A 178 -16.07 -11.30 13.18
N ARG A 179 -16.88 -11.68 12.19
CA ARG A 179 -17.42 -10.74 11.22
C ARG A 179 -18.24 -9.62 11.86
N GLU A 180 -19.08 -9.98 12.84
CA GLU A 180 -19.87 -8.97 13.59
C GLU A 180 -19.00 -7.95 14.31
N GLU A 181 -17.93 -8.37 14.98
CA GLU A 181 -17.01 -7.45 15.66
C GLU A 181 -16.27 -6.56 14.67
N VAL A 182 -15.84 -7.11 13.52
CA VAL A 182 -15.20 -6.34 12.46
C VAL A 182 -16.17 -5.28 11.91
N TYR A 183 -17.44 -5.63 11.64
CA TYR A 183 -18.43 -4.68 11.12
C TYR A 183 -18.79 -3.59 12.13
N LYS A 184 -18.87 -3.91 13.43
CA LYS A 184 -19.04 -2.91 14.49
C LYS A 184 -17.90 -1.89 14.49
N ASN A 185 -16.67 -2.37 14.37
CA ASN A 185 -15.49 -1.52 14.31
C ASN A 185 -15.51 -0.59 13.09
N ILE A 186 -15.77 -1.12 11.90
CA ILE A 186 -15.85 -0.32 10.67
C ILE A 186 -16.91 0.78 10.81
N ASN A 187 -18.12 0.42 11.23
CA ASN A 187 -19.22 1.37 11.39
C ASN A 187 -18.92 2.43 12.44
N TRP A 188 -18.29 2.07 13.55
CA TRP A 188 -17.90 3.03 14.59
C TRP A 188 -17.00 4.14 14.06
N TRP A 189 -16.02 3.79 13.23
CA TRP A 189 -15.14 4.77 12.60
C TRP A 189 -15.84 5.57 11.50
N LEU A 190 -16.71 4.95 10.69
CA LEU A 190 -17.50 5.66 9.68
C LEU A 190 -18.45 6.67 10.32
N ASP A 191 -19.08 6.31 11.45
CA ASP A 191 -19.95 7.19 12.23
C ASP A 191 -19.20 8.42 12.80
N LYS A 192 -17.88 8.32 13.01
CA LYS A 192 -17.04 9.46 13.37
C LYS A 192 -16.79 10.44 12.22
N GLY A 193 -17.14 10.05 10.99
CA GLY A 193 -17.02 10.91 9.80
C GLY A 193 -15.84 10.56 8.89
N LEU A 194 -15.31 9.34 8.95
CA LEU A 194 -14.35 8.89 7.94
C LEU A 194 -14.99 8.86 6.55
N GLY A 195 -14.20 9.19 5.52
CA GLY A 195 -14.59 9.01 4.12
C GLY A 195 -14.56 7.56 3.65
N GLY A 196 -13.92 6.67 4.42
CA GLY A 196 -13.82 5.25 4.11
C GLY A 196 -12.53 4.60 4.58
N PHE A 197 -12.14 3.50 3.91
CA PHE A 197 -11.00 2.69 4.28
C PHE A 197 -10.17 2.20 3.09
N ARG A 198 -8.86 2.06 3.30
CA ARG A 198 -8.02 1.11 2.56
C ARG A 198 -8.04 -0.22 3.33
N ILE A 199 -8.28 -1.31 2.63
CA ILE A 199 -8.44 -2.62 3.26
C ILE A 199 -7.21 -3.47 2.97
N ASP A 200 -6.47 -3.75 4.04
CA ASP A 200 -5.20 -4.47 4.03
C ASP A 200 -5.39 -5.96 3.73
N ALA A 201 -4.52 -6.50 2.86
CA ALA A 201 -4.35 -7.94 2.63
C ALA A 201 -5.65 -8.75 2.55
N ILE A 202 -6.73 -8.16 2.07
CA ILE A 202 -8.11 -8.63 2.24
C ILE A 202 -8.38 -10.01 1.65
N ILE A 203 -7.63 -10.42 0.64
CA ILE A 203 -7.81 -11.75 0.04
C ILE A 203 -7.41 -12.89 0.98
N ASN A 204 -6.60 -12.59 2.00
CA ASN A 204 -6.13 -13.59 2.97
C ASN A 204 -7.20 -13.98 4.00
N ILE A 205 -8.30 -13.25 4.13
CA ILE A 205 -9.37 -13.59 5.09
C ILE A 205 -10.02 -14.94 4.81
N LYS A 206 -9.98 -15.42 3.55
CA LYS A 206 -10.50 -16.72 3.15
C LYS A 206 -9.37 -17.74 3.02
N LYS A 207 -9.47 -18.83 3.79
CA LYS A 207 -8.55 -19.95 3.73
C LYS A 207 -9.13 -21.10 2.90
N ALA A 208 -8.26 -21.86 2.23
CA ALA A 208 -8.65 -23.11 1.59
C ALA A 208 -8.81 -24.20 2.65
N LEU A 209 -10.04 -24.48 3.02
CA LEU A 209 -10.38 -25.50 4.01
C LEU A 209 -11.07 -26.70 3.34
N PRO A 210 -10.86 -27.95 3.83
CA PRO A 210 -9.94 -28.33 4.91
C PRO A 210 -8.48 -28.12 4.53
N TYR A 211 -7.60 -27.99 5.54
CA TYR A 211 -6.15 -27.82 5.32
C TYR A 211 -5.59 -28.95 4.44
N LYS A 212 -4.70 -28.60 3.54
CA LYS A 212 -3.96 -29.55 2.70
C LYS A 212 -2.58 -29.01 2.35
N ASP A 213 -1.65 -29.91 2.08
CA ASP A 213 -0.34 -29.58 1.60
C ASP A 213 -0.36 -29.22 0.11
N TYR A 214 0.53 -28.32 -0.28
CA TYR A 214 0.82 -28.00 -1.68
C TYR A 214 2.27 -28.37 -2.03
N PRO A 215 2.63 -28.42 -3.34
CA PRO A 215 4.01 -28.68 -3.72
C PRO A 215 4.96 -27.65 -3.10
N SER A 216 6.02 -28.15 -2.45
CA SER A 216 7.07 -27.30 -1.90
C SER A 216 7.86 -26.64 -3.03
N ASP A 217 8.18 -25.36 -2.85
CA ASP A 217 8.93 -24.53 -3.80
C ASP A 217 10.39 -24.30 -3.36
N ARG A 218 10.73 -24.62 -2.09
CA ARG A 218 12.06 -24.46 -1.50
C ARG A 218 12.47 -25.70 -0.71
N ALA A 219 13.74 -25.73 -0.28
CA ALA A 219 14.33 -26.82 0.48
C ALA A 219 13.77 -26.97 1.91
N ASP A 220 13.05 -25.97 2.42
CA ASP A 220 12.40 -25.97 3.74
C ASP A 220 11.16 -26.89 3.81
N GLY A 221 10.69 -27.40 2.67
CA GLY A 221 9.51 -28.29 2.59
C GLY A 221 8.17 -27.52 2.64
N LEU A 222 8.20 -26.21 2.74
CA LEU A 222 7.00 -25.38 2.76
C LEU A 222 6.59 -24.98 1.34
N SER A 223 5.33 -24.58 1.17
CA SER A 223 4.76 -24.10 -0.09
C SER A 223 4.45 -22.61 -0.03
N ASP A 224 4.57 -21.93 -1.15
CA ASP A 224 4.14 -20.54 -1.25
C ASP A 224 2.64 -20.39 -0.95
N ILE A 225 2.29 -19.36 -0.17
CA ILE A 225 0.92 -19.10 0.28
C ILE A 225 -0.03 -18.77 -0.87
N SER A 226 0.47 -18.32 -2.01
CA SER A 226 -0.33 -18.03 -3.20
C SER A 226 -1.08 -19.25 -3.73
N LEU A 227 -0.55 -20.47 -3.51
CA LEU A 227 -1.23 -21.70 -3.89
C LEU A 227 -2.51 -21.92 -3.07
N MET A 228 -2.47 -21.62 -1.76
CA MET A 228 -3.65 -21.63 -0.90
C MET A 228 -4.67 -20.59 -1.36
N LEU A 229 -4.24 -19.37 -1.65
CA LEU A 229 -5.12 -18.29 -2.11
C LEU A 229 -5.77 -18.62 -3.46
N ALA A 230 -5.02 -19.23 -4.38
CA ALA A 230 -5.56 -19.66 -5.68
C ALA A 230 -6.65 -20.73 -5.54
N ASP A 231 -6.56 -21.57 -4.50
CA ASP A 231 -7.49 -22.66 -4.24
C ASP A 231 -8.68 -22.24 -3.35
N ALA A 232 -8.52 -21.18 -2.54
CA ALA A 232 -9.59 -20.67 -1.68
C ALA A 232 -10.82 -20.25 -2.50
N GLN A 233 -12.02 -20.61 -2.04
CA GLN A 233 -13.28 -20.34 -2.70
C GLN A 233 -14.26 -19.64 -1.76
N GLY A 234 -15.14 -18.78 -2.31
CA GLY A 234 -16.24 -18.20 -1.54
C GLY A 234 -15.92 -16.92 -0.79
N ILE A 235 -14.79 -16.25 -1.06
CA ILE A 235 -14.44 -14.97 -0.42
C ILE A 235 -15.52 -13.89 -0.66
N GLY A 236 -16.21 -13.95 -1.81
CA GLY A 236 -17.27 -13.00 -2.16
C GLY A 236 -18.43 -12.96 -1.17
N GLU A 237 -18.70 -14.04 -0.45
CA GLU A 237 -19.71 -14.06 0.61
C GLU A 237 -19.32 -13.07 1.73
N PHE A 238 -18.09 -13.13 2.21
CA PHE A 238 -17.58 -12.25 3.27
C PHE A 238 -17.47 -10.80 2.81
N LEU A 239 -16.96 -10.58 1.61
CA LEU A 239 -16.79 -9.24 1.06
C LEU A 239 -18.14 -8.58 0.72
N GLY A 240 -19.09 -9.34 0.19
CA GLY A 240 -20.45 -8.85 -0.09
C GLY A 240 -21.20 -8.51 1.19
N GLU A 241 -21.07 -9.34 2.24
CA GLU A 241 -21.66 -9.05 3.56
C GLU A 241 -21.03 -7.77 4.17
N MET A 242 -19.72 -7.65 4.14
CA MET A 242 -19.01 -6.46 4.63
C MET A 242 -19.47 -5.20 3.89
N GLN A 243 -19.49 -5.22 2.56
CA GLN A 243 -19.94 -4.08 1.75
C GLN A 243 -21.37 -3.67 2.08
N ALA A 244 -22.30 -4.64 2.16
CA ALA A 244 -23.71 -4.37 2.41
C ALA A 244 -24.00 -3.85 3.83
N ARG A 245 -23.16 -4.21 4.81
CA ARG A 245 -23.37 -3.88 6.23
C ARG A 245 -22.54 -2.70 6.73
N THR A 246 -21.55 -2.24 5.94
CA THR A 246 -20.63 -1.18 6.37
C THR A 246 -20.49 -0.08 5.33
N PHE A 247 -19.77 -0.28 4.24
CA PHE A 247 -19.44 0.75 3.26
C PHE A 247 -20.65 1.26 2.48
N GLY A 248 -21.55 0.35 2.07
CA GLY A 248 -22.74 0.69 1.30
C GLY A 248 -23.67 1.69 2.01
N PRO A 249 -24.11 1.43 3.25
CA PRO A 249 -24.96 2.34 4.00
C PRO A 249 -24.39 3.74 4.24
N HIS A 250 -23.04 3.86 4.28
CA HIS A 250 -22.34 5.13 4.53
C HIS A 250 -21.92 5.86 3.23
N ASP A 251 -22.17 5.29 2.05
CA ASP A 251 -21.58 5.77 0.77
C ASP A 251 -20.06 6.00 0.91
N ALA A 252 -19.39 5.12 1.67
CA ALA A 252 -17.99 5.24 2.00
C ALA A 252 -17.12 4.73 0.84
N PHE A 253 -15.98 5.40 0.62
CA PHE A 253 -14.98 4.91 -0.33
C PHE A 253 -14.19 3.75 0.29
N SER A 254 -14.07 2.66 -0.45
CA SER A 254 -13.26 1.51 -0.06
C SER A 254 -12.28 1.14 -1.15
N VAL A 255 -11.01 0.97 -0.80
CA VAL A 255 -9.98 0.48 -1.73
C VAL A 255 -9.35 -0.78 -1.18
N GLY A 256 -9.52 -1.90 -1.90
CA GLY A 256 -9.00 -3.20 -1.51
C GLY A 256 -7.57 -3.43 -1.98
N GLU A 257 -6.75 -3.99 -1.10
CA GLU A 257 -5.48 -4.59 -1.48
C GLU A 257 -5.73 -6.02 -1.96
N VAL A 258 -5.87 -6.17 -3.27
CA VAL A 258 -6.28 -7.42 -3.90
C VAL A 258 -5.25 -7.85 -4.92
N PHE A 259 -4.64 -9.02 -4.68
CA PHE A 259 -3.71 -9.67 -5.60
C PHE A 259 -4.38 -10.86 -6.29
N ASN A 260 -3.87 -11.26 -7.45
CA ASN A 260 -4.20 -12.53 -8.10
C ASN A 260 -5.71 -12.73 -8.38
N ILE A 261 -6.42 -11.68 -8.79
CA ILE A 261 -7.83 -11.79 -9.19
C ILE A 261 -7.94 -12.77 -10.36
N LYS A 262 -8.75 -13.81 -10.20
CA LYS A 262 -9.00 -14.82 -11.22
C LYS A 262 -9.73 -14.22 -12.42
N ASP A 263 -9.58 -14.87 -13.58
CA ASP A 263 -10.27 -14.43 -14.79
C ASP A 263 -11.78 -14.42 -14.57
N GLY A 264 -12.42 -13.30 -14.90
CA GLY A 264 -13.86 -13.10 -14.76
C GLY A 264 -14.35 -12.59 -13.40
N GLU A 265 -13.52 -12.58 -12.35
CA GLU A 265 -13.91 -12.10 -11.00
C GLU A 265 -13.83 -10.57 -10.83
N LEU A 266 -13.10 -9.87 -11.70
CA LEU A 266 -12.91 -8.42 -11.56
C LEU A 266 -14.23 -7.62 -11.43
N PRO A 267 -15.33 -7.93 -12.15
CA PRO A 267 -16.61 -7.25 -11.97
C PRO A 267 -17.23 -7.43 -10.57
N ASP A 268 -16.92 -8.53 -9.89
CA ASP A 268 -17.40 -8.77 -8.52
C ASP A 268 -16.65 -7.89 -7.52
N PHE A 269 -15.38 -7.59 -7.80
CA PHE A 269 -14.57 -6.74 -6.92
C PHE A 269 -14.90 -5.24 -7.07
N VAL A 270 -15.04 -4.73 -8.32
CA VAL A 270 -15.11 -3.28 -8.59
C VAL A 270 -16.20 -2.85 -9.58
N GLY A 271 -17.13 -3.72 -9.93
CA GLY A 271 -18.28 -3.39 -10.78
C GLY A 271 -19.31 -2.50 -10.07
N ASP A 272 -20.42 -2.21 -10.76
CA ASP A 272 -21.50 -1.36 -10.22
C ASP A 272 -22.06 -1.86 -8.87
N LYS A 273 -21.91 -3.15 -8.58
CA LYS A 273 -22.26 -3.81 -7.31
C LYS A 273 -21.03 -4.49 -6.68
N GLY A 274 -19.85 -3.99 -6.99
CA GLY A 274 -18.61 -4.57 -6.52
C GLY A 274 -18.45 -4.48 -5.00
N TYR A 275 -17.62 -5.36 -4.47
CA TYR A 275 -17.31 -5.39 -3.03
C TYR A 275 -16.61 -4.11 -2.57
N PHE A 276 -15.80 -3.52 -3.44
CA PHE A 276 -15.03 -2.30 -3.18
C PHE A 276 -15.35 -1.20 -4.21
N SER A 277 -15.14 0.04 -3.83
CA SER A 277 -15.17 1.17 -4.74
C SER A 277 -14.06 1.07 -5.78
N SER A 278 -12.87 0.61 -5.36
CA SER A 278 -11.69 0.47 -6.19
C SER A 278 -10.76 -0.61 -5.61
N ILE A 279 -9.79 -1.05 -6.39
CA ILE A 279 -8.66 -1.87 -5.96
C ILE A 279 -7.38 -1.26 -6.51
N PHE A 280 -6.24 -1.50 -5.84
CA PHE A 280 -4.96 -1.02 -6.35
C PHE A 280 -4.55 -1.74 -7.63
N ASP A 281 -3.89 -1.00 -8.52
CA ASP A 281 -3.24 -1.57 -9.70
C ASP A 281 -1.81 -2.01 -9.33
N PHE A 282 -1.63 -3.29 -9.04
CA PHE A 282 -0.35 -3.89 -8.71
C PHE A 282 0.37 -4.55 -9.91
N ALA A 283 -0.12 -4.35 -11.12
CA ALA A 283 0.45 -5.00 -12.31
C ALA A 283 1.94 -4.68 -12.49
N THR A 284 2.35 -3.42 -12.22
CA THR A 284 3.75 -2.99 -12.35
C THR A 284 4.61 -3.38 -11.15
N THR A 285 4.05 -3.37 -9.94
CA THR A 285 4.79 -3.69 -8.71
C THR A 285 5.05 -5.19 -8.57
N SER A 286 4.18 -6.01 -9.13
CA SER A 286 4.34 -7.47 -9.15
C SER A 286 5.24 -7.97 -10.28
N PHE A 287 5.58 -7.10 -11.25
CA PHE A 287 6.40 -7.50 -12.40
C PHE A 287 7.83 -7.88 -11.98
N GLY A 288 8.30 -8.98 -12.52
CA GLY A 288 9.69 -9.41 -12.35
C GLY A 288 10.07 -9.92 -10.95
N LYS A 289 9.11 -10.02 -10.02
CA LYS A 289 9.31 -10.71 -8.74
C LYS A 289 9.54 -12.20 -9.01
N ASP A 290 10.51 -12.79 -8.31
CA ASP A 290 10.92 -14.19 -8.48
C ASP A 290 10.76 -14.93 -7.16
N ASP A 291 10.13 -16.11 -7.20
CA ASP A 291 9.81 -16.91 -6.00
C ASP A 291 11.07 -17.39 -5.25
N ARG A 292 12.24 -17.41 -5.92
CA ARG A 292 13.52 -17.72 -5.29
C ARG A 292 14.00 -16.62 -4.33
N GLY A 293 13.49 -15.40 -4.47
CA GLY A 293 13.81 -14.25 -3.64
C GLY A 293 14.25 -13.01 -4.44
N TRP A 294 14.48 -11.91 -3.72
CA TRP A 294 14.81 -10.63 -4.33
C TRP A 294 16.10 -10.66 -5.18
N TYR A 295 17.06 -11.52 -4.83
CA TYR A 295 18.32 -11.67 -5.59
C TYR A 295 18.11 -12.16 -7.03
N ALA A 296 17.01 -12.84 -7.29
CA ALA A 296 16.65 -13.36 -8.61
C ALA A 296 15.65 -12.44 -9.34
N SER A 297 15.03 -11.50 -8.63
CA SER A 297 14.03 -10.58 -9.15
C SER A 297 14.63 -9.54 -10.12
N LYS A 298 13.81 -9.02 -11.02
CA LYS A 298 14.21 -8.03 -12.03
C LYS A 298 13.37 -6.78 -11.91
N ARG A 299 14.02 -5.63 -12.03
CA ARG A 299 13.32 -4.35 -12.17
C ARG A 299 12.69 -4.26 -13.56
N PRO A 300 11.46 -3.70 -13.68
CA PRO A 300 10.85 -3.49 -14.97
C PRO A 300 11.63 -2.47 -15.80
N THR A 301 11.73 -2.74 -17.09
CA THR A 301 12.16 -1.73 -18.06
C THR A 301 11.02 -0.77 -18.36
N PRO A 302 11.25 0.39 -19.00
CA PRO A 302 10.17 1.27 -19.45
C PRO A 302 9.15 0.58 -20.37
N ASP A 303 9.58 -0.39 -21.18
CA ASP A 303 8.68 -1.15 -22.04
C ASP A 303 7.85 -2.16 -21.23
N ASP A 304 8.42 -2.81 -20.22
CA ASP A 304 7.67 -3.68 -19.31
C ASP A 304 6.62 -2.88 -18.53
N TYR A 305 6.99 -1.70 -18.02
CA TYR A 305 6.09 -0.78 -17.35
C TYR A 305 4.89 -0.39 -18.24
N LYS A 306 5.17 0.00 -19.49
CA LYS A 306 4.16 0.32 -20.51
C LYS A 306 3.20 -0.85 -20.74
N ILE A 307 3.74 -2.04 -20.96
CA ILE A 307 2.95 -3.25 -21.26
C ILE A 307 2.04 -3.57 -20.07
N CYS A 308 2.59 -3.63 -18.85
CA CYS A 308 1.82 -3.91 -17.64
C CYS A 308 0.61 -2.95 -17.48
N TYR A 309 0.85 -1.63 -17.65
CA TYR A 309 -0.23 -0.65 -17.55
C TYR A 309 -1.29 -0.81 -18.64
N PHE A 310 -0.90 -1.04 -19.87
CA PHE A 310 -1.88 -1.21 -20.96
C PHE A 310 -2.71 -2.48 -20.80
N GLU A 311 -2.10 -3.57 -20.37
CA GLU A 311 -2.81 -4.81 -20.07
C GLU A 311 -3.78 -4.64 -18.90
N SER A 312 -3.34 -3.97 -17.83
CA SER A 312 -4.16 -3.65 -16.68
C SER A 312 -5.37 -2.78 -17.06
N GLN A 313 -5.15 -1.70 -17.82
CA GLN A 313 -6.22 -0.82 -18.29
C GLN A 313 -7.18 -1.55 -19.22
N LYS A 314 -6.70 -2.44 -20.08
CA LYS A 314 -7.53 -3.28 -20.94
C LYS A 314 -8.36 -4.28 -20.12
N LYS A 315 -7.78 -4.89 -19.08
CA LYS A 315 -8.49 -5.81 -18.18
C LYS A 315 -9.61 -5.09 -17.42
N MET A 316 -9.35 -3.88 -16.90
CA MET A 316 -10.37 -3.08 -16.20
C MET A 316 -11.48 -2.62 -17.17
N GLY A 317 -11.13 -2.14 -18.36
CA GLY A 317 -12.10 -1.65 -19.35
C GLY A 317 -13.08 -0.66 -18.73
N ASP A 318 -14.37 -0.90 -18.94
CA ASP A 318 -15.47 -0.09 -18.37
C ASP A 318 -16.07 -0.70 -17.09
N THR A 319 -15.46 -1.76 -16.53
CA THR A 319 -15.95 -2.47 -15.35
C THR A 319 -15.92 -1.58 -14.11
N GLY A 320 -14.82 -0.88 -13.87
CA GLY A 320 -14.62 -0.07 -12.68
C GLY A 320 -13.47 0.91 -12.80
N PHE A 321 -12.84 1.22 -11.69
CA PHE A 321 -11.63 2.05 -11.60
C PHE A 321 -10.56 1.33 -10.78
N TYR A 322 -9.32 1.35 -11.28
CA TYR A 322 -8.17 1.09 -10.43
C TYR A 322 -7.80 2.33 -9.60
N SER A 323 -7.25 2.09 -8.43
CA SER A 323 -6.43 3.06 -7.70
C SER A 323 -5.00 2.93 -8.24
N ASN A 324 -4.59 3.92 -9.04
CA ASN A 324 -3.30 3.91 -9.73
C ASN A 324 -2.19 4.35 -8.78
N ILE A 325 -1.14 3.56 -8.66
CA ILE A 325 0.04 3.84 -7.82
C ILE A 325 1.34 3.59 -8.60
N ILE A 326 2.42 4.23 -8.18
CA ILE A 326 3.79 3.89 -8.58
C ILE A 326 4.68 3.57 -7.37
N GLU A 327 4.24 3.89 -6.19
CA GLU A 327 4.87 3.56 -4.91
C GLU A 327 3.86 3.65 -3.77
N ASN A 328 4.17 3.00 -2.66
CA ASN A 328 3.49 3.08 -1.38
C ASN A 328 4.49 2.78 -0.25
N HIS A 329 4.02 2.55 0.97
CA HIS A 329 4.86 2.23 2.14
C HIS A 329 5.46 0.81 2.13
N ASP A 330 5.06 -0.05 1.22
CA ASP A 330 5.53 -1.45 1.08
C ASP A 330 6.37 -1.68 -0.18
N GLU A 331 6.53 -0.65 -1.01
CA GLU A 331 7.31 -0.72 -2.23
C GLU A 331 8.49 0.27 -2.17
N PRO A 332 9.56 0.08 -2.96
CA PRO A 332 10.61 1.09 -3.07
C PRO A 332 10.08 2.39 -3.68
N ARG A 333 10.86 3.47 -3.60
CA ARG A 333 10.52 4.72 -4.29
C ARG A 333 10.40 4.51 -5.79
N GLY A 334 9.25 4.86 -6.37
CA GLY A 334 8.94 4.59 -7.77
C GLY A 334 9.96 5.20 -8.75
N VAL A 335 10.46 6.41 -8.47
CA VAL A 335 11.50 7.04 -9.29
C VAL A 335 12.82 6.27 -9.29
N SER A 336 13.15 5.59 -8.19
CA SER A 336 14.34 4.74 -8.11
C SER A 336 14.11 3.33 -8.66
N TYR A 337 12.86 2.90 -8.77
CA TYR A 337 12.49 1.57 -9.22
C TYR A 337 12.22 1.49 -10.72
N TYR A 338 11.41 2.42 -11.27
CA TYR A 338 10.97 2.41 -12.66
C TYR A 338 11.88 3.18 -13.62
N ILE A 339 12.64 4.17 -13.12
CA ILE A 339 13.58 4.90 -13.96
C ILE A 339 14.92 4.14 -13.98
N PRO A 340 15.53 3.90 -15.15
CA PRO A 340 16.83 3.23 -15.25
C PRO A 340 17.90 3.91 -14.40
N GLU A 341 18.84 3.13 -13.86
CA GLU A 341 19.94 3.64 -13.07
C GLU A 341 20.78 4.66 -13.88
N GLY A 342 21.12 5.78 -13.23
CA GLY A 342 21.85 6.89 -13.89
C GLY A 342 20.98 7.82 -14.74
N GLU A 343 19.68 7.52 -14.87
CA GLU A 343 18.73 8.32 -15.66
C GLU A 343 17.73 9.11 -14.79
N VAL A 344 17.86 9.04 -13.48
CA VAL A 344 16.98 9.74 -12.53
C VAL A 344 17.32 11.23 -12.54
N CYS A 345 16.37 12.05 -13.00
CA CYS A 345 16.41 13.51 -13.00
C CYS A 345 14.99 14.08 -12.97
N ASP A 346 14.82 15.37 -12.78
CA ASP A 346 13.49 16.00 -12.70
C ASP A 346 12.63 15.71 -13.94
N ALA A 347 13.21 15.67 -15.14
CA ALA A 347 12.46 15.38 -16.36
C ALA A 347 11.94 13.94 -16.37
N SER A 348 12.74 12.95 -15.97
CA SER A 348 12.31 11.55 -15.90
C SER A 348 11.31 11.29 -14.76
N LYS A 349 11.45 11.99 -13.62
CA LYS A 349 10.48 11.97 -12.52
C LYS A 349 9.11 12.50 -12.96
N LYS A 350 9.08 13.65 -13.64
CA LYS A 350 7.86 14.23 -14.23
C LYS A 350 7.23 13.33 -15.28
N LEU A 351 8.06 12.71 -16.13
CA LEU A 351 7.59 11.75 -17.13
C LEU A 351 6.87 10.58 -16.47
N LEU A 352 7.50 9.94 -15.48
CA LEU A 352 6.89 8.82 -14.72
C LEU A 352 5.58 9.27 -14.06
N ALA A 353 5.56 10.46 -13.45
CA ALA A 353 4.36 11.04 -12.84
C ALA A 353 3.21 11.18 -13.86
N ALA A 354 3.47 11.74 -15.04
CA ALA A 354 2.44 11.93 -16.07
C ALA A 354 1.89 10.58 -16.57
N MET A 355 2.76 9.58 -16.75
CA MET A 355 2.38 8.30 -17.38
C MET A 355 1.36 7.52 -16.56
N TYR A 356 1.48 7.47 -15.22
CA TYR A 356 0.50 6.78 -14.38
C TYR A 356 -0.70 7.67 -14.03
N PHE A 357 -0.45 8.98 -13.75
CA PHE A 357 -1.47 9.90 -13.25
C PHE A 357 -2.60 10.15 -14.27
N LEU A 358 -2.26 10.18 -15.55
CA LEU A 358 -3.20 10.42 -16.65
C LEU A 358 -3.91 9.16 -17.15
N MET A 359 -3.62 7.99 -16.58
CA MET A 359 -4.38 6.76 -16.82
C MET A 359 -5.81 6.88 -16.27
N ARG A 360 -6.73 6.03 -16.77
CA ARG A 360 -8.07 5.93 -16.19
C ARG A 360 -7.98 5.27 -14.82
N GLY A 361 -8.56 5.90 -13.82
CA GLY A 361 -8.50 5.44 -12.44
C GLY A 361 -8.46 6.59 -11.44
N LEU A 362 -8.30 6.25 -10.17
CA LEU A 362 -8.08 7.19 -9.08
C LEU A 362 -6.57 7.23 -8.77
N PRO A 363 -5.87 8.34 -9.08
CA PRO A 363 -4.45 8.43 -8.78
C PRO A 363 -4.21 8.58 -7.28
N PHE A 364 -3.31 7.77 -6.75
CA PHE A 364 -2.75 7.88 -5.40
C PHE A 364 -1.33 8.41 -5.49
N ILE A 365 -1.01 9.39 -4.68
CA ILE A 365 0.33 9.96 -4.49
C ILE A 365 0.80 9.50 -3.11
N TYR A 366 1.97 8.90 -3.02
CA TYR A 366 2.57 8.56 -1.74
C TYR A 366 3.38 9.74 -1.21
N GLN A 367 3.42 9.93 0.13
CA GLN A 367 4.18 11.03 0.76
C GLN A 367 5.61 11.11 0.26
N GLY A 368 6.01 12.30 -0.21
CA GLY A 368 7.33 12.55 -0.79
C GLY A 368 7.47 12.18 -2.27
N GLN A 369 6.51 11.48 -2.86
CA GLN A 369 6.48 11.21 -4.29
C GLN A 369 6.35 12.51 -5.10
N GLU A 370 5.57 13.46 -4.61
CA GLU A 370 5.34 14.77 -5.23
C GLU A 370 6.58 15.65 -5.32
N ILE A 371 7.61 15.37 -4.51
CA ILE A 371 8.92 16.03 -4.60
C ILE A 371 10.00 15.14 -5.21
N GLY A 372 9.63 13.93 -5.63
CA GLY A 372 10.54 12.97 -6.25
C GLY A 372 11.58 12.40 -5.30
N MET A 373 11.20 12.05 -4.06
CA MET A 373 12.09 11.33 -3.12
C MET A 373 12.58 10.02 -3.72
N GLU A 374 13.82 9.67 -3.41
CA GLU A 374 14.56 8.52 -3.95
C GLU A 374 14.85 7.48 -2.86
N ASN A 375 15.26 6.27 -3.27
CA ASN A 375 15.75 5.26 -2.34
C ASN A 375 16.96 5.75 -1.52
N LEU A 376 17.15 5.18 -0.33
CA LEU A 376 18.31 5.43 0.53
C LEU A 376 19.64 4.99 -0.08
N GLY A 377 19.61 3.99 -0.97
CA GLY A 377 20.80 3.27 -1.39
C GLY A 377 21.22 2.20 -0.38
N VAL A 378 22.49 1.78 -0.46
CA VAL A 378 23.00 0.71 0.41
C VAL A 378 23.26 1.24 1.81
N VAL A 379 22.62 0.63 2.80
CA VAL A 379 22.82 0.92 4.23
C VAL A 379 23.38 -0.31 4.95
N PRO A 380 24.12 -0.15 6.06
CA PRO A 380 24.56 -1.28 6.88
C PRO A 380 23.39 -2.10 7.40
N ILE A 381 23.56 -3.43 7.49
CA ILE A 381 22.51 -4.35 7.90
C ILE A 381 21.93 -4.04 9.29
N ASP A 382 22.74 -3.52 10.21
CA ASP A 382 22.33 -3.11 11.55
C ASP A 382 21.49 -1.81 11.57
N LYS A 383 21.24 -1.20 10.42
CA LYS A 383 20.40 -0.01 10.22
C LYS A 383 19.13 -0.31 9.43
N VAL A 384 18.95 -1.55 9.00
CA VAL A 384 17.75 -2.00 8.29
C VAL A 384 16.67 -2.33 9.32
N ASP A 385 15.50 -1.70 9.19
CA ASP A 385 14.33 -1.94 10.05
C ASP A 385 13.33 -2.91 9.39
N ASP A 386 13.27 -2.94 8.08
CA ASP A 386 12.34 -3.78 7.31
C ASP A 386 12.61 -5.28 7.51
N ILE A 387 11.67 -5.96 8.18
CA ILE A 387 11.74 -7.41 8.46
C ILE A 387 11.81 -8.26 7.19
N SER A 388 11.14 -7.83 6.10
CA SER A 388 11.23 -8.51 4.81
C SER A 388 12.63 -8.38 4.21
N ALA A 389 13.27 -7.22 4.34
CA ALA A 389 14.63 -7.03 3.85
C ALA A 389 15.64 -7.86 4.65
N LEU A 390 15.44 -8.00 5.97
CA LEU A 390 16.28 -8.86 6.81
C LEU A 390 16.15 -10.35 6.42
N ASP A 391 14.94 -10.85 6.16
CA ASP A 391 14.71 -12.19 5.63
C ASP A 391 15.39 -12.38 4.27
N GLN A 392 15.18 -11.45 3.34
CA GLN A 392 15.73 -11.51 1.99
C GLN A 392 17.25 -11.32 1.93
N TYR A 393 17.85 -10.66 2.91
CA TYR A 393 19.30 -10.65 3.10
C TYR A 393 19.79 -12.06 3.40
N GLN A 394 19.17 -12.78 4.33
CA GLN A 394 19.54 -14.15 4.65
C GLN A 394 19.31 -15.09 3.46
N VAL A 395 18.17 -14.98 2.78
CA VAL A 395 17.88 -15.75 1.55
C VAL A 395 18.97 -15.55 0.49
N SER A 396 19.46 -14.32 0.34
CA SER A 396 20.55 -14.00 -0.59
C SER A 396 21.87 -14.64 -0.19
N LEU A 397 22.21 -14.65 1.11
CA LEU A 397 23.42 -15.34 1.62
C LEU A 397 23.32 -16.85 1.43
N ASP A 398 22.17 -17.45 1.69
CA ASP A 398 21.92 -18.89 1.53
C ASP A 398 21.98 -19.30 0.05
N ALA A 399 21.65 -18.39 -0.86
CA ALA A 399 21.83 -18.55 -2.30
C ALA A 399 23.30 -18.40 -2.76
N GLY A 400 24.23 -18.06 -1.85
CA GLY A 400 25.67 -17.98 -2.12
C GLY A 400 26.19 -16.58 -2.49
N LEU A 401 25.37 -15.53 -2.34
CA LEU A 401 25.84 -14.16 -2.53
C LEU A 401 26.75 -13.73 -1.37
N SER A 402 27.71 -12.85 -1.66
CA SER A 402 28.49 -12.20 -0.60
C SER A 402 27.63 -11.22 0.21
N PRO A 403 28.04 -10.87 1.44
CA PRO A 403 27.32 -9.86 2.25
C PRO A 403 27.13 -8.52 1.52
N GLU A 404 28.11 -8.09 0.73
CA GLU A 404 28.01 -6.85 -0.05
C GLU A 404 26.97 -6.96 -1.18
N GLU A 405 26.92 -8.11 -1.87
CA GLU A 405 25.92 -8.35 -2.92
C GLU A 405 24.53 -8.45 -2.32
N ALA A 406 24.37 -9.14 -1.20
CA ALA A 406 23.10 -9.24 -0.48
C ALA A 406 22.60 -7.86 -0.03
N LEU A 407 23.48 -6.98 0.51
CA LEU A 407 23.11 -5.59 0.85
C LEU A 407 22.67 -4.79 -0.37
N LYS A 408 23.32 -4.96 -1.53
CA LYS A 408 22.88 -4.30 -2.78
C LYS A 408 21.50 -4.78 -3.21
N VAL A 409 21.22 -6.07 -3.11
CA VAL A 409 19.91 -6.63 -3.42
C VAL A 409 18.84 -5.98 -2.56
N ILE A 410 18.97 -6.03 -1.24
CA ILE A 410 17.94 -5.50 -0.35
C ILE A 410 17.80 -3.98 -0.45
N SER A 411 18.86 -3.23 -0.80
CA SER A 411 18.79 -1.78 -0.98
C SER A 411 17.86 -1.35 -2.12
N VAL A 412 17.57 -2.24 -3.07
CA VAL A 412 16.64 -1.96 -4.18
C VAL A 412 15.19 -2.09 -3.74
N TYR A 413 14.88 -3.12 -2.94
CA TYR A 413 13.51 -3.56 -2.68
C TYR A 413 13.01 -3.25 -1.26
N SER A 414 13.90 -2.88 -0.30
CA SER A 414 13.52 -2.63 1.07
C SER A 414 12.45 -1.54 1.20
N ARG A 415 11.45 -1.82 2.04
CA ARG A 415 10.39 -0.89 2.42
C ARG A 415 10.92 0.35 3.16
N ASP A 416 12.10 0.26 3.80
CA ASP A 416 12.76 1.39 4.45
C ASP A 416 12.98 2.57 3.49
N ASN A 417 13.17 2.29 2.19
CA ASN A 417 13.32 3.32 1.16
C ASN A 417 12.12 4.28 1.13
N ALA A 418 10.91 3.74 1.20
CA ALA A 418 9.68 4.52 1.21
C ALA A 418 9.33 5.06 2.60
N ARG A 419 9.83 4.42 3.67
CA ARG A 419 9.52 4.77 5.06
C ARG A 419 10.44 5.82 5.67
N THR A 420 11.43 6.32 4.90
CA THR A 420 12.26 7.46 5.33
C THR A 420 11.41 8.70 5.58
N PRO A 421 11.78 9.54 6.57
CA PRO A 421 11.09 10.80 6.84
C PRO A 421 10.94 11.70 5.62
N VAL A 422 9.79 12.34 5.48
CA VAL A 422 9.52 13.33 4.43
C VAL A 422 10.49 14.50 4.53
N GLN A 423 11.01 14.93 3.38
CA GLN A 423 12.03 15.96 3.27
C GLN A 423 11.37 17.34 3.11
N TRP A 424 11.04 18.00 4.24
CA TRP A 424 10.36 19.30 4.25
C TRP A 424 11.28 20.46 3.89
N ASN A 425 12.55 20.42 4.31
CA ASN A 425 13.53 21.47 4.03
C ASN A 425 14.96 20.96 4.15
N SER A 426 15.95 21.83 3.86
CA SER A 426 17.37 21.52 3.93
C SER A 426 17.99 21.60 5.32
N LYS A 427 17.21 21.81 6.39
CA LYS A 427 17.70 21.88 7.78
C LYS A 427 17.91 20.47 8.33
N LYS A 428 18.51 20.40 9.54
CA LYS A 428 18.74 19.14 10.25
C LYS A 428 17.48 18.25 10.23
N ASN A 429 17.68 16.95 10.02
CA ASN A 429 16.62 15.94 9.92
C ASN A 429 15.57 16.26 8.83
N ALA A 430 15.98 16.94 7.75
CA ALA A 430 15.09 17.38 6.67
C ALA A 430 13.90 18.25 7.14
N GLY A 431 13.95 18.81 8.33
CA GLY A 431 12.85 19.54 8.96
C GLY A 431 11.69 18.65 9.42
N PHE A 432 11.86 17.33 9.42
CA PHE A 432 10.86 16.37 9.86
C PHE A 432 10.67 16.41 11.38
N THR A 433 11.78 16.40 12.14
CA THR A 433 11.79 16.40 13.61
C THR A 433 12.87 17.29 14.19
N LYS A 434 12.66 17.74 15.42
CA LYS A 434 13.71 18.37 16.27
C LYS A 434 14.49 17.34 17.08
N GLY A 435 13.95 16.14 17.26
CA GLY A 435 14.55 15.01 17.96
C GLY A 435 15.47 14.16 17.10
N THR A 436 15.57 12.87 17.43
CA THR A 436 16.24 11.85 16.62
C THR A 436 15.20 11.09 15.81
N PRO A 437 15.24 11.13 14.48
CA PRO A 437 14.27 10.39 13.67
C PRO A 437 14.33 8.88 13.97
N TRP A 438 13.17 8.22 14.00
CA TRP A 438 13.06 6.79 14.24
C TRP A 438 13.75 5.95 13.14
N LEU A 439 13.74 6.45 11.91
CA LEU A 439 14.47 5.91 10.77
C LEU A 439 15.37 7.01 10.18
N MET A 440 16.47 6.61 9.57
CA MET A 440 17.42 7.58 9.02
C MET A 440 16.79 8.43 7.89
N VAL A 441 17.15 9.71 7.88
CA VAL A 441 16.75 10.62 6.79
C VAL A 441 17.63 10.38 5.57
N ASN A 442 17.05 10.36 4.37
CA ASN A 442 17.82 10.26 3.14
C ASN A 442 18.76 11.48 2.99
N PRO A 443 20.08 11.29 2.84
CA PRO A 443 21.06 12.39 2.82
C PRO A 443 20.82 13.44 1.72
N ASN A 444 20.08 13.08 0.66
CA ASN A 444 19.77 13.97 -0.45
C ASN A 444 18.73 15.07 -0.10
N TYR A 445 18.24 15.13 1.15
CA TYR A 445 17.28 16.15 1.60
C TYR A 445 17.79 17.59 1.43
N THR A 446 19.09 17.78 1.31
CA THR A 446 19.68 19.11 1.06
C THR A 446 19.36 19.64 -0.32
N SER A 447 19.07 18.75 -1.29
CA SER A 447 18.73 19.09 -2.68
C SER A 447 17.27 18.77 -3.03
N ILE A 448 16.72 17.67 -2.48
CA ILE A 448 15.34 17.27 -2.71
C ILE A 448 14.54 17.58 -1.45
N ASN A 449 13.73 18.63 -1.45
CA ASN A 449 12.87 18.97 -0.33
C ASN A 449 11.74 19.92 -0.75
N VAL A 450 10.66 19.93 0.04
CA VAL A 450 9.47 20.73 -0.22
C VAL A 450 9.79 22.22 -0.33
N GLU A 451 10.50 22.80 0.66
CA GLU A 451 10.77 24.26 0.71
C GLU A 451 11.50 24.80 -0.54
N ALA A 452 12.42 24.00 -1.07
CA ALA A 452 13.17 24.38 -2.28
C ALA A 452 12.27 24.28 -3.52
N GLN A 453 11.42 23.26 -3.59
CA GLN A 453 10.57 23.00 -4.75
C GLN A 453 9.35 23.91 -4.83
N GLU A 454 8.75 24.33 -3.70
CA GLU A 454 7.66 25.31 -3.68
C GLU A 454 8.02 26.64 -4.36
N LYS A 455 9.29 27.00 -4.32
CA LYS A 455 9.79 28.26 -4.91
C LYS A 455 10.20 28.11 -6.39
N ASN A 456 10.19 26.90 -6.92
CA ASN A 456 10.63 26.61 -8.27
C ASN A 456 9.44 26.16 -9.14
N PRO A 457 8.99 26.98 -10.12
CA PRO A 457 7.88 26.63 -10.99
C PRO A 457 8.19 25.40 -11.88
N ASP A 458 9.47 25.10 -12.11
CA ASP A 458 9.90 23.96 -12.91
C ASP A 458 10.20 22.71 -12.05
N SER A 459 9.80 22.69 -10.76
CA SER A 459 10.04 21.55 -9.87
C SER A 459 9.12 20.37 -10.17
N VAL A 460 9.45 19.21 -9.60
CA VAL A 460 8.57 18.02 -9.62
C VAL A 460 7.27 18.31 -8.86
N LEU A 461 7.34 19.03 -7.74
CA LEU A 461 6.17 19.45 -6.96
C LEU A 461 5.21 20.33 -7.76
N SER A 462 5.74 21.34 -8.45
CA SER A 462 4.93 22.21 -9.32
C SER A 462 4.26 21.41 -10.42
N PHE A 463 4.95 20.44 -11.00
CA PHE A 463 4.39 19.57 -12.04
C PHE A 463 3.25 18.68 -11.50
N TYR A 464 3.36 18.13 -10.29
CA TYR A 464 2.24 17.41 -9.66
C TYR A 464 1.03 18.30 -9.43
N LYS A 465 1.22 19.55 -8.98
CA LYS A 465 0.13 20.54 -8.87
C LYS A 465 -0.56 20.78 -10.22
N GLU A 466 0.22 20.88 -11.29
CA GLU A 466 -0.31 21.05 -12.65
C GLU A 466 -1.09 19.82 -13.13
N LEU A 467 -0.61 18.59 -12.88
CA LEU A 467 -1.31 17.36 -13.22
C LEU A 467 -2.65 17.25 -12.47
N ILE A 468 -2.67 17.59 -11.19
CA ILE A 468 -3.89 17.59 -10.38
C ILE A 468 -4.87 18.66 -10.89
N ALA A 469 -4.39 19.86 -11.17
CA ALA A 469 -5.20 20.93 -11.74
C ALA A 469 -5.77 20.55 -13.12
N LEU A 470 -4.96 19.90 -13.96
CA LEU A 470 -5.40 19.43 -15.28
C LEU A 470 -6.53 18.38 -15.14
N ARG A 471 -6.40 17.41 -14.22
CA ARG A 471 -7.45 16.42 -13.95
C ARG A 471 -8.78 17.06 -13.50
N LYS A 472 -8.70 18.16 -12.76
CA LYS A 472 -9.86 18.89 -12.25
C LYS A 472 -10.40 19.96 -13.19
N ASN A 473 -9.68 20.26 -14.27
CA ASN A 473 -10.06 21.27 -15.24
C ASN A 473 -11.39 20.90 -15.93
N PRO A 474 -12.42 21.77 -15.89
CA PRO A 474 -13.74 21.48 -16.45
C PRO A 474 -13.70 21.05 -17.94
N ASP A 475 -12.73 21.55 -18.71
CA ASP A 475 -12.61 21.25 -20.13
C ASP A 475 -12.09 19.82 -20.42
N TYR A 476 -11.39 19.20 -19.47
CA TYR A 476 -10.70 17.91 -19.66
C TYR A 476 -11.15 16.85 -18.66
N LYS A 477 -11.76 17.26 -17.56
CA LYS A 477 -12.14 16.40 -16.43
C LYS A 477 -12.94 15.16 -16.87
N GLU A 478 -13.96 15.33 -17.68
CA GLU A 478 -14.81 14.24 -18.11
C GLU A 478 -13.99 13.17 -18.88
N THR A 479 -13.10 13.62 -19.78
CA THR A 479 -12.23 12.70 -20.51
C THR A 479 -11.14 12.09 -19.62
N LEU A 480 -10.51 12.86 -18.72
CA LEU A 480 -9.44 12.35 -17.86
C LEU A 480 -9.96 11.39 -16.79
N VAL A 481 -11.20 11.56 -16.35
CA VAL A 481 -11.81 10.64 -15.37
C VAL A 481 -12.39 9.41 -16.06
N TYR A 482 -13.26 9.58 -17.05
CA TYR A 482 -14.08 8.50 -17.60
C TYR A 482 -13.63 8.00 -18.98
N GLY A 483 -12.82 8.76 -19.70
CA GLY A 483 -12.38 8.40 -21.05
C GLY A 483 -11.62 7.07 -21.09
N THR A 484 -11.81 6.30 -22.14
CA THR A 484 -11.12 5.03 -22.37
C THR A 484 -9.64 5.27 -22.67
N VAL A 485 -8.77 4.38 -22.20
CA VAL A 485 -7.35 4.35 -22.56
C VAL A 485 -7.21 3.49 -23.82
N ILE A 486 -6.66 4.08 -24.87
CA ILE A 486 -6.36 3.37 -26.13
C ILE A 486 -4.86 3.49 -26.39
N PRO A 487 -4.10 2.40 -26.29
CA PRO A 487 -2.67 2.41 -26.58
C PRO A 487 -2.37 2.93 -27.98
N TYR A 488 -1.27 3.67 -28.12
CA TYR A 488 -0.79 4.23 -29.37
C TYR A 488 0.71 3.99 -29.50
N LEU A 489 1.19 3.62 -30.70
CA LEU A 489 2.60 3.34 -30.96
C LEU A 489 3.20 2.26 -30.01
N GLU A 490 2.43 1.25 -29.64
CA GLU A 490 2.81 0.21 -28.66
C GLU A 490 4.15 -0.46 -28.96
N GLY A 491 4.45 -0.71 -30.25
CA GLY A 491 5.68 -1.36 -30.70
C GLY A 491 6.94 -0.48 -30.64
N GLN A 492 6.83 0.80 -30.26
CA GLN A 492 8.00 1.69 -30.16
C GLN A 492 8.69 1.51 -28.81
N HIS A 493 9.98 1.17 -28.83
CA HIS A 493 10.80 0.99 -27.64
C HIS A 493 10.96 2.30 -26.86
N ASN A 494 10.88 2.22 -25.54
CA ASN A 494 11.03 3.34 -24.60
C ASN A 494 10.08 4.53 -24.89
N LEU A 495 8.99 4.28 -25.61
CA LEU A 495 7.92 5.25 -25.85
C LEU A 495 6.62 4.70 -25.29
N MET A 496 6.00 5.44 -24.38
CA MET A 496 4.66 5.16 -23.89
C MET A 496 3.72 6.23 -24.42
N ALA A 497 2.76 5.84 -25.25
CA ALA A 497 1.79 6.75 -25.80
C ALA A 497 0.39 6.13 -25.79
N TYR A 498 -0.62 6.93 -25.47
CA TYR A 498 -1.99 6.50 -25.45
C TYR A 498 -2.96 7.66 -25.63
N HIS A 499 -4.12 7.35 -26.20
CA HIS A 499 -5.26 8.24 -26.23
C HIS A 499 -6.14 8.06 -25.00
N ARG A 500 -6.67 9.16 -24.46
CA ARG A 500 -7.81 9.21 -23.59
C ARG A 500 -9.01 9.64 -24.42
N LYS A 501 -9.87 8.67 -24.74
CA LYS A 501 -11.05 8.87 -25.58
C LYS A 501 -12.30 9.11 -24.74
N GLY A 502 -12.90 10.28 -24.83
CA GLY A 502 -14.11 10.70 -24.15
C GLY A 502 -14.81 11.82 -24.91
N GLU A 503 -15.32 12.85 -24.23
CA GLU A 503 -15.85 14.05 -24.86
C GLU A 503 -14.79 14.76 -25.73
N LYS A 504 -13.54 14.69 -25.29
CA LYS A 504 -12.36 15.12 -26.06
C LYS A 504 -11.45 13.92 -26.31
N ASP A 505 -10.61 14.04 -27.30
CA ASP A 505 -9.54 13.10 -27.58
C ASP A 505 -8.22 13.71 -27.13
N LEU A 506 -7.66 13.17 -26.05
CA LEU A 506 -6.39 13.63 -25.49
C LEU A 506 -5.31 12.60 -25.81
N LEU A 507 -4.20 13.04 -26.36
CA LEU A 507 -3.04 12.20 -26.64
C LEU A 507 -1.95 12.47 -25.61
N VAL A 508 -1.58 11.43 -24.87
CA VAL A 508 -0.47 11.43 -23.90
C VAL A 508 0.72 10.72 -24.54
N ILE A 509 1.88 11.36 -24.55
CA ILE A 509 3.11 10.79 -25.11
C ILE A 509 4.26 11.01 -24.12
N GLY A 510 4.92 9.92 -23.72
CA GLY A 510 6.11 9.91 -22.89
C GLY A 510 7.26 9.18 -23.56
N ASN A 511 8.41 9.83 -23.64
CA ASN A 511 9.64 9.24 -24.19
C ASN A 511 10.65 9.00 -23.07
N PHE A 512 10.93 7.73 -22.79
CA PHE A 512 11.88 7.29 -21.76
C PHE A 512 13.33 7.23 -22.26
N GLN A 513 13.62 7.66 -23.48
CA GLN A 513 15.00 7.74 -24.00
C GLN A 513 15.69 9.01 -23.51
N ILE A 514 16.66 8.89 -22.62
CA ILE A 514 17.50 10.02 -22.20
C ILE A 514 18.54 10.33 -23.29
N GLY A 515 18.76 11.64 -23.53
CA GLY A 515 19.71 12.14 -24.52
C GLY A 515 19.13 12.56 -25.87
N ARG A 516 17.83 12.32 -26.13
CA ARG A 516 17.09 12.82 -27.31
C ARG A 516 15.77 13.53 -26.96
N ALA A 517 15.44 13.65 -25.71
CA ALA A 517 14.25 14.39 -25.29
C ALA A 517 14.54 15.89 -25.18
N SER A 518 14.27 16.63 -26.26
CA SER A 518 13.87 18.00 -26.07
C SER A 518 12.38 17.95 -25.68
N CYS A 519 12.05 18.13 -24.40
CA CYS A 519 10.71 18.47 -24.00
C CYS A 519 10.36 19.82 -24.64
N ARG A 520 9.72 19.79 -25.81
CA ARG A 520 8.97 20.93 -26.29
C ARG A 520 7.54 20.73 -25.82
N GLU A 521 7.20 21.42 -24.76
CA GLU A 521 5.81 21.70 -24.42
C GLU A 521 5.14 22.35 -25.64
N ARG A 522 4.14 21.68 -26.19
CA ARG A 522 3.06 22.32 -26.93
C ARG A 522 1.75 21.73 -26.39
N VAL A 523 1.10 22.55 -25.60
CA VAL A 523 -0.31 22.44 -25.26
C VAL A 523 -1.15 22.61 -26.54
#